data_b2bafe78c761d4d1ed6173d03fe605ab
#
_entry.id   b2bafe78c761d4d1ed6173d03fe605ab
#
_cell.length_a   1.000
_cell.length_b   1.000
_cell.length_c   1.000
_cell.angle_alpha   90.00
_cell.angle_beta   90.00
_cell.angle_gamma   90.00
#
_symmetry.space_group_name_H-M   'P 1'
#
loop_
_entity.id
_entity.type
_entity.pdbx_description
1 polymer ?
#
loop_
_entity_poly.entity_id
_entity_poly.type
_entity_poly.pdbx_seq_one_letter_code
_entity_poly.pdbx_strand_id
1 'polypeptide(L)'
;NKAAGKAAPHGITNKNTRTMQKLTDNIYYIGVNDRTTALFEGLWPLPAGVSYNSYLIDDEKTAVIDCVGPEFFEEHLANMRSVLGNRTVDYIVVNHMEPDHSGALALFRQFYPQARIVGNKKTVSMIEGYYGIDGTSCIAVADGTTLELGRHTLSFHLVPMVHWPETMVTYDSTSGTLFSGDAFGCFGALNGTVLDTETDIEPYFPEMRRYYSN
;
A
#
# COMPACT_ATOMS: atom_id res chain seq x y z
N ASN A 1 13.81 -59.16 -7.09
CA ASN A 1 12.48 -58.51 -7.36
C ASN A 1 12.11 -57.59 -6.23
N LYS A 2 12.48 -56.31 -6.31
CA LYS A 2 11.94 -55.22 -5.49
C LYS A 2 11.42 -54.17 -6.43
N ALA A 3 10.10 -53.98 -6.41
CA ALA A 3 9.43 -52.90 -7.14
C ALA A 3 9.78 -51.57 -6.52
N ALA A 4 10.31 -50.68 -7.35
CA ALA A 4 10.50 -49.26 -6.98
C ALA A 4 9.16 -48.53 -7.06
N GLY A 5 8.65 -48.12 -5.92
CA GLY A 5 7.49 -47.20 -5.84
C GLY A 5 7.88 -45.82 -6.34
N LYS A 6 7.26 -45.39 -7.43
CA LYS A 6 7.33 -43.99 -7.89
C LYS A 6 6.56 -43.10 -6.89
N ALA A 7 7.27 -42.19 -6.22
CA ALA A 7 6.66 -41.12 -5.48
C ALA A 7 5.96 -40.17 -6.48
N ALA A 8 4.67 -39.87 -6.26
CA ALA A 8 3.93 -38.91 -7.01
C ALA A 8 4.48 -37.49 -6.72
N PRO A 9 4.50 -36.58 -7.71
CA PRO A 9 4.93 -35.22 -7.46
C PRO A 9 3.89 -34.54 -6.58
N HIS A 10 4.33 -33.94 -5.46
CA HIS A 10 3.51 -33.06 -4.66
C HIS A 10 3.05 -31.91 -5.56
N GLY A 11 1.77 -31.92 -5.89
CA GLY A 11 1.11 -30.81 -6.54
C GLY A 11 1.22 -29.58 -5.64
N ILE A 12 1.95 -28.58 -6.12
CA ILE A 12 1.92 -27.23 -5.57
C ILE A 12 0.53 -26.71 -5.87
N THR A 13 -0.38 -26.86 -4.92
CA THR A 13 -1.64 -26.10 -4.96
C THR A 13 -1.29 -24.65 -4.69
N ASN A 14 -1.10 -23.90 -5.76
CA ASN A 14 -1.05 -22.44 -5.72
C ASN A 14 -2.44 -21.95 -5.32
N LYS A 15 -2.73 -21.95 -4.03
CA LYS A 15 -3.84 -21.18 -3.47
C LYS A 15 -3.38 -19.72 -3.55
N ASN A 16 -3.69 -19.05 -4.65
CA ASN A 16 -3.80 -17.60 -4.70
C ASN A 16 -4.85 -17.20 -3.66
N THR A 17 -4.46 -17.12 -2.41
CA THR A 17 -5.25 -16.44 -1.39
C THR A 17 -5.19 -14.96 -1.76
N ARG A 18 -6.31 -14.44 -2.31
CA ARG A 18 -6.46 -13.00 -2.54
C ARG A 18 -6.09 -12.29 -1.26
N THR A 19 -5.16 -11.36 -1.37
CA THR A 19 -4.67 -10.58 -0.22
C THR A 19 -5.69 -9.53 0.23
N MET A 20 -6.66 -9.19 -0.65
CA MET A 20 -7.70 -8.19 -0.36
C MET A 20 -8.53 -8.58 0.87
N GLN A 21 -8.66 -7.65 1.82
CA GLN A 21 -9.42 -7.80 3.05
C GLN A 21 -10.28 -6.56 3.31
N LYS A 22 -11.55 -6.78 3.67
CA LYS A 22 -12.44 -5.71 4.13
C LYS A 22 -12.10 -5.35 5.58
N LEU A 23 -11.75 -4.08 5.84
CA LEU A 23 -11.40 -3.59 7.18
C LEU A 23 -12.59 -2.95 7.90
N THR A 24 -13.34 -2.12 7.18
CA THR A 24 -14.58 -1.50 7.64
C THR A 24 -15.63 -1.64 6.56
N ASP A 25 -16.80 -1.02 6.72
CA ASP A 25 -17.85 -1.12 5.69
C ASP A 25 -17.42 -0.63 4.31
N ASN A 26 -16.49 0.31 4.24
CA ASN A 26 -16.08 0.96 3.00
C ASN A 26 -14.57 1.04 2.80
N ILE A 27 -13.76 0.51 3.73
CA ILE A 27 -12.30 0.51 3.63
C ILE A 27 -11.82 -0.92 3.42
N TYR A 28 -10.97 -1.11 2.42
CA TYR A 28 -10.42 -2.38 2.03
C TYR A 28 -8.90 -2.30 1.98
N TYR A 29 -8.22 -3.30 2.56
CA TYR A 29 -6.82 -3.54 2.27
C TYR A 29 -6.72 -4.18 0.89
N ILE A 30 -5.94 -3.56 0.01
CA ILE A 30 -5.73 -4.00 -1.37
C ILE A 30 -4.25 -4.19 -1.70
N GLY A 31 -3.38 -4.12 -0.69
CA GLY A 31 -1.94 -4.30 -0.80
C GLY A 31 -1.53 -5.71 -1.21
N VAL A 32 -0.23 -5.95 -1.21
CA VAL A 32 0.37 -7.22 -1.60
C VAL A 32 1.29 -7.74 -0.50
N ASN A 33 1.28 -9.05 -0.27
CA ASN A 33 2.17 -9.73 0.65
C ASN A 33 3.24 -10.49 -0.13
N ASP A 34 4.47 -10.01 -0.11
CA ASP A 34 5.61 -10.68 -0.71
C ASP A 34 6.37 -11.52 0.32
N ARG A 35 6.47 -12.82 0.03
CA ARG A 35 7.22 -13.80 0.82
C ARG A 35 8.39 -14.40 0.03
N THR A 36 8.70 -13.84 -1.13
CA THR A 36 9.65 -14.38 -2.09
C THR A 36 10.90 -13.53 -2.23
N THR A 37 10.80 -12.23 -2.05
CA THR A 37 11.94 -11.32 -2.08
C THR A 37 12.83 -11.55 -0.86
N ALA A 38 14.11 -11.84 -1.11
CA ALA A 38 15.07 -12.12 -0.05
C ALA A 38 15.64 -10.86 0.60
N LEU A 39 15.76 -9.77 -0.18
CA LEU A 39 16.36 -8.51 0.24
C LEU A 39 15.50 -7.34 -0.25
N PHE A 40 15.01 -6.52 0.68
CA PHE A 40 14.37 -5.25 0.35
C PHE A 40 15.46 -4.26 -0.12
N GLU A 41 15.23 -3.61 -1.26
CA GLU A 41 16.18 -2.70 -1.92
C GLU A 41 17.60 -3.28 -2.12
N GLY A 42 17.74 -4.61 -2.17
CA GLY A 42 19.03 -5.29 -2.29
C GLY A 42 19.90 -5.23 -1.03
N LEU A 43 19.40 -4.68 0.08
CA LEU A 43 20.17 -4.44 1.31
C LEU A 43 19.58 -5.16 2.53
N TRP A 44 18.27 -5.09 2.72
CA TRP A 44 17.63 -5.52 3.97
C TRP A 44 17.10 -6.95 3.87
N PRO A 45 17.61 -7.91 4.64
CA PRO A 45 17.06 -9.26 4.67
C PRO A 45 15.61 -9.29 5.11
N LEU A 46 14.77 -10.05 4.40
CA LEU A 46 13.34 -10.19 4.65
C LEU A 46 12.97 -11.62 5.09
N PRO A 47 13.41 -12.09 6.26
CA PRO A 47 13.16 -13.47 6.69
C PRO A 47 11.66 -13.78 6.89
N ALA A 48 10.85 -12.77 7.19
CA ALA A 48 9.39 -12.86 7.34
C ALA A 48 8.62 -12.30 6.14
N GLY A 49 9.31 -11.97 5.03
CA GLY A 49 8.72 -11.27 3.89
C GLY A 49 8.46 -9.79 4.17
N VAL A 50 7.63 -9.18 3.34
CA VAL A 50 7.20 -7.77 3.45
C VAL A 50 5.76 -7.62 2.96
N SER A 51 5.02 -6.69 3.53
CA SER A 51 3.72 -6.25 3.03
C SER A 51 3.84 -4.86 2.41
N TYR A 52 3.37 -4.74 1.17
CA TYR A 52 3.22 -3.46 0.47
C TYR A 52 1.80 -2.98 0.73
N ASN A 53 1.66 -2.03 1.65
CA ASN A 53 0.36 -1.64 2.19
C ASN A 53 -0.31 -0.60 1.32
N SER A 54 -1.46 -0.95 0.77
CA SER A 54 -2.33 -0.06 0.02
C SER A 54 -3.78 -0.30 0.41
N TYR A 55 -4.58 0.77 0.37
CA TYR A 55 -5.97 0.73 0.82
C TYR A 55 -6.89 1.38 -0.20
N LEU A 56 -8.12 0.89 -0.27
CA LEU A 56 -9.19 1.47 -1.08
C LEU A 56 -10.33 1.92 -0.17
N ILE A 57 -10.76 3.17 -0.35
CA ILE A 57 -11.96 3.71 0.26
C ILE A 57 -13.03 3.77 -0.84
N ASP A 58 -14.09 2.99 -0.66
CA ASP A 58 -15.21 2.86 -1.59
C ASP A 58 -16.38 3.72 -1.13
N ASP A 59 -16.46 4.95 -1.63
CA ASP A 59 -17.49 5.93 -1.29
C ASP A 59 -18.09 6.54 -2.57
N GLU A 60 -18.79 7.67 -2.48
CA GLU A 60 -19.31 8.42 -3.64
C GLU A 60 -18.16 8.71 -4.62
N LYS A 61 -17.03 9.19 -4.09
CA LYS A 61 -15.73 9.20 -4.76
C LYS A 61 -14.82 8.15 -4.16
N THR A 62 -14.08 7.47 -5.01
CA THR A 62 -13.16 6.44 -4.59
C THR A 62 -11.75 6.99 -4.39
N ALA A 63 -11.07 6.56 -3.34
CA ALA A 63 -9.69 6.91 -3.09
C ALA A 63 -8.84 5.66 -2.84
N VAL A 64 -7.70 5.57 -3.50
CA VAL A 64 -6.63 4.62 -3.20
C VAL A 64 -5.60 5.35 -2.34
N ILE A 65 -5.14 4.73 -1.26
CA ILE A 65 -4.08 5.25 -0.40
C ILE A 65 -2.83 4.42 -0.63
N ASP A 66 -1.78 5.06 -1.13
CA ASP A 66 -0.53 4.49 -1.60
C ASP A 66 -0.70 3.44 -2.72
N CYS A 67 0.38 3.11 -3.38
CA CYS A 67 0.46 2.11 -4.42
C CYS A 67 1.37 0.97 -3.95
N VAL A 68 2.00 0.29 -4.87
CA VAL A 68 2.99 -0.79 -4.65
C VAL A 68 4.15 -0.63 -5.62
N GLY A 69 5.17 -1.46 -5.50
CA GLY A 69 6.21 -1.61 -6.51
C GLY A 69 5.62 -2.08 -7.86
N PRO A 70 6.25 -1.71 -8.99
CA PRO A 70 5.73 -2.03 -10.33
C PRO A 70 5.59 -3.53 -10.58
N GLU A 71 6.44 -4.36 -9.97
CA GLU A 71 6.44 -5.83 -10.05
C GLU A 71 5.18 -6.46 -9.41
N PHE A 72 4.54 -5.76 -8.49
CA PHE A 72 3.33 -6.22 -7.77
C PHE A 72 2.04 -5.60 -8.30
N PHE A 73 2.13 -4.75 -9.32
CA PHE A 73 0.99 -3.97 -9.79
C PHE A 73 -0.15 -4.83 -10.34
N GLU A 74 0.14 -5.96 -10.97
CA GLU A 74 -0.90 -6.85 -11.51
C GLU A 74 -1.79 -7.41 -10.39
N GLU A 75 -1.19 -7.87 -9.28
CA GLU A 75 -1.93 -8.36 -8.11
C GLU A 75 -2.70 -7.21 -7.44
N HIS A 76 -2.07 -6.06 -7.26
CA HIS A 76 -2.70 -4.86 -6.72
C HIS A 76 -3.92 -4.43 -7.55
N LEU A 77 -3.80 -4.40 -8.89
CA LEU A 77 -4.89 -4.09 -9.79
C LEU A 77 -6.04 -5.10 -9.69
N ALA A 78 -5.71 -6.38 -9.55
CA ALA A 78 -6.71 -7.44 -9.37
C ALA A 78 -7.46 -7.26 -8.03
N ASN A 79 -6.76 -6.91 -6.96
CA ASN A 79 -7.35 -6.60 -5.66
C ASN A 79 -8.30 -5.39 -5.75
N MET A 80 -7.86 -4.28 -6.34
CA MET A 80 -8.71 -3.10 -6.59
C MET A 80 -9.98 -3.45 -7.36
N ARG A 81 -9.84 -4.17 -8.48
CA ARG A 81 -10.97 -4.54 -9.35
C ARG A 81 -11.96 -5.46 -8.66
N SER A 82 -11.51 -6.28 -7.73
CA SER A 82 -12.40 -7.16 -6.97
C SER A 82 -13.37 -6.39 -6.07
N VAL A 83 -13.03 -5.17 -5.67
CA VAL A 83 -13.87 -4.26 -4.89
C VAL A 83 -14.65 -3.33 -5.81
N LEU A 84 -13.97 -2.66 -6.74
CA LEU A 84 -14.55 -1.62 -7.59
C LEU A 84 -15.51 -2.17 -8.65
N GLY A 85 -15.32 -3.43 -9.10
CA GLY A 85 -16.02 -3.93 -10.28
C GLY A 85 -15.69 -3.07 -11.50
N ASN A 86 -16.71 -2.40 -12.05
CA ASN A 86 -16.59 -1.52 -13.20
C ASN A 86 -16.43 -0.03 -12.83
N ARG A 87 -16.37 0.30 -11.54
CA ARG A 87 -16.15 1.69 -11.09
C ARG A 87 -14.71 2.12 -11.36
N THR A 88 -14.55 3.42 -11.50
CA THR A 88 -13.23 4.04 -11.65
C THR A 88 -12.64 4.46 -10.30
N VAL A 89 -11.39 4.89 -10.29
CA VAL A 89 -10.75 5.55 -9.14
C VAL A 89 -10.73 7.06 -9.38
N ASP A 90 -11.19 7.83 -8.40
CA ASP A 90 -11.19 9.30 -8.46
C ASP A 90 -9.88 9.89 -7.95
N TYR A 91 -9.32 9.31 -6.90
CA TYR A 91 -8.09 9.80 -6.26
C TYR A 91 -7.11 8.66 -5.96
N ILE A 92 -5.82 8.96 -6.11
CA ILE A 92 -4.74 8.20 -5.50
C ILE A 92 -3.94 9.14 -4.60
N VAL A 93 -3.95 8.85 -3.31
CA VAL A 93 -3.20 9.58 -2.28
C VAL A 93 -1.83 8.93 -2.15
N VAL A 94 -0.77 9.73 -2.23
CA VAL A 94 0.61 9.28 -2.06
C VAL A 94 1.14 9.84 -0.75
N ASN A 95 1.15 9.00 0.27
CA ASN A 95 1.70 9.35 1.58
C ASN A 95 3.23 9.39 1.56
N HIS A 96 3.84 8.51 0.74
CA HIS A 96 5.28 8.32 0.69
C HIS A 96 5.77 8.04 -0.73
N MET A 97 6.99 8.49 -1.06
CA MET A 97 7.54 8.39 -2.42
C MET A 97 8.54 7.25 -2.61
N GLU A 98 8.81 6.46 -1.60
CA GLU A 98 9.60 5.24 -1.75
C GLU A 98 8.96 4.30 -2.79
N PRO A 99 9.75 3.56 -3.59
CA PRO A 99 9.21 2.79 -4.71
C PRO A 99 8.13 1.76 -4.36
N ASP A 100 8.12 1.24 -3.15
CA ASP A 100 7.10 0.30 -2.67
C ASP A 100 5.74 0.97 -2.38
N HIS A 101 5.71 2.30 -2.23
CA HIS A 101 4.48 3.11 -2.09
C HIS A 101 4.08 3.83 -3.38
N SER A 102 5.03 4.09 -4.28
CA SER A 102 4.79 4.98 -5.42
C SER A 102 5.25 4.44 -6.78
N GLY A 103 6.04 3.37 -6.80
CA GLY A 103 6.72 2.90 -8.02
C GLY A 103 5.77 2.51 -9.16
N ALA A 104 4.57 2.05 -8.85
CA ALA A 104 3.57 1.70 -9.86
C ALA A 104 2.67 2.87 -10.30
N LEU A 105 2.89 4.11 -9.87
CA LEU A 105 2.03 5.26 -10.22
C LEU A 105 1.88 5.46 -11.72
N ALA A 106 2.93 5.28 -12.50
CA ALA A 106 2.87 5.41 -13.95
C ALA A 106 1.99 4.32 -14.59
N LEU A 107 2.06 3.09 -14.08
CA LEU A 107 1.18 1.99 -14.48
C LEU A 107 -0.26 2.27 -14.03
N PHE A 108 -0.46 2.69 -12.79
CA PHE A 108 -1.77 3.04 -12.25
C PHE A 108 -2.50 4.04 -13.16
N ARG A 109 -1.82 5.09 -13.61
CA ARG A 109 -2.40 6.09 -14.52
C ARG A 109 -2.79 5.55 -15.89
N GLN A 110 -2.18 4.47 -16.38
CA GLN A 110 -2.60 3.85 -17.64
C GLN A 110 -3.98 3.20 -17.52
N PHE A 111 -4.32 2.67 -16.33
CA PHE A 111 -5.61 2.03 -16.07
C PHE A 111 -6.68 3.00 -15.55
N TYR A 112 -6.25 4.04 -14.83
CA TYR A 112 -7.13 5.07 -14.24
C TYR A 112 -6.65 6.48 -14.62
N PRO A 113 -6.69 6.85 -15.92
CA PRO A 113 -6.09 8.11 -16.41
C PRO A 113 -6.77 9.37 -15.85
N GLN A 114 -8.02 9.26 -15.38
CA GLN A 114 -8.79 10.35 -14.78
C GLN A 114 -8.53 10.50 -13.27
N ALA A 115 -7.90 9.51 -12.62
CA ALA A 115 -7.60 9.59 -11.19
C ALA A 115 -6.62 10.74 -10.92
N ARG A 116 -6.99 11.59 -9.97
CA ARG A 116 -6.12 12.69 -9.54
C ARG A 116 -5.17 12.21 -8.46
N ILE A 117 -3.89 12.50 -8.64
CA ILE A 117 -2.87 12.20 -7.62
C ILE A 117 -2.95 13.29 -6.55
N VAL A 118 -3.00 12.88 -5.29
CA VAL A 118 -3.04 13.75 -4.11
C VAL A 118 -1.75 13.53 -3.31
N GLY A 119 -1.02 14.57 -3.04
CA GLY A 119 0.22 14.53 -2.25
C GLY A 119 0.63 15.92 -1.80
N ASN A 120 1.58 16.04 -0.90
CA ASN A 120 2.06 17.37 -0.55
C ASN A 120 2.94 17.96 -1.66
N LYS A 121 3.29 19.24 -1.53
CA LYS A 121 4.07 19.96 -2.57
C LYS A 121 5.39 19.27 -2.92
N LYS A 122 6.07 18.66 -1.94
CA LYS A 122 7.34 17.96 -2.18
C LYS A 122 7.11 16.63 -2.90
N THR A 123 6.08 15.88 -2.50
CA THR A 123 5.60 14.67 -3.20
C THR A 123 5.34 14.98 -4.67
N VAL A 124 4.59 16.05 -4.98
CA VAL A 124 4.30 16.46 -6.37
C VAL A 124 5.58 16.72 -7.15
N SER A 125 6.55 17.47 -6.58
CA SER A 125 7.84 17.71 -7.22
C SER A 125 8.65 16.43 -7.48
N MET A 126 8.59 15.45 -6.55
CA MET A 126 9.26 14.16 -6.73
C MET A 126 8.58 13.32 -7.80
N ILE A 127 7.25 13.35 -7.89
CA ILE A 127 6.47 12.68 -8.94
C ILE A 127 6.86 13.20 -10.34
N GLU A 128 7.03 14.52 -10.47
CA GLU A 128 7.52 15.11 -11.71
C GLU A 128 8.94 14.62 -12.06
N GLY A 129 9.83 14.62 -11.07
CA GLY A 129 11.24 14.23 -11.25
C GLY A 129 11.43 12.74 -11.53
N TYR A 130 10.72 11.87 -10.84
CA TYR A 130 10.92 10.41 -10.91
C TYR A 130 10.10 9.75 -12.02
N TYR A 131 8.87 10.22 -12.23
CA TYR A 131 7.93 9.56 -13.14
C TYR A 131 7.56 10.39 -14.37
N GLY A 132 8.02 11.64 -14.46
CA GLY A 132 7.69 12.54 -15.56
C GLY A 132 6.18 12.86 -15.64
N ILE A 133 5.46 12.72 -14.54
CA ILE A 133 4.04 13.05 -14.45
C ILE A 133 3.92 14.55 -14.17
N ASP A 134 3.16 15.26 -15.02
CA ASP A 134 2.93 16.70 -14.85
C ASP A 134 2.24 17.01 -13.51
N GLY A 135 2.93 17.74 -12.64
CA GLY A 135 2.44 18.13 -11.32
C GLY A 135 1.19 19.00 -11.35
N THR A 136 0.91 19.67 -12.47
CA THR A 136 -0.34 20.45 -12.62
C THR A 136 -1.58 19.54 -12.63
N SER A 137 -1.41 18.25 -12.93
CA SER A 137 -2.45 17.23 -12.85
C SER A 137 -2.68 16.70 -11.42
N CYS A 138 -1.82 17.07 -10.48
CA CYS A 138 -1.88 16.64 -9.08
C CYS A 138 -2.63 17.65 -8.21
N ILE A 139 -3.12 17.18 -7.06
CA ILE A 139 -3.64 18.01 -5.98
C ILE A 139 -2.53 18.15 -4.92
N ALA A 140 -1.94 19.33 -4.82
CA ALA A 140 -0.98 19.61 -3.76
C ALA A 140 -1.71 19.99 -2.47
N VAL A 141 -1.53 19.17 -1.42
CA VAL A 141 -2.14 19.39 -0.09
C VAL A 141 -1.12 20.00 0.87
N ALA A 142 -1.63 20.75 1.85
CA ALA A 142 -0.87 21.26 3.00
C ALA A 142 -1.28 20.50 4.26
N ASP A 143 -0.53 20.70 5.34
CA ASP A 143 -0.86 20.15 6.65
C ASP A 143 -2.27 20.55 7.10
N GLY A 144 -3.06 19.59 7.56
CA GLY A 144 -4.45 19.78 7.97
C GLY A 144 -5.45 19.98 6.82
N THR A 145 -5.02 19.94 5.53
CA THR A 145 -5.96 19.99 4.39
C THR A 145 -6.88 18.78 4.42
N THR A 146 -8.13 18.96 4.01
CA THR A 146 -9.13 17.89 3.93
C THR A 146 -9.57 17.60 2.50
N LEU A 147 -10.02 16.36 2.26
CA LEU A 147 -10.61 15.88 1.02
C LEU A 147 -11.89 15.10 1.34
N GLU A 148 -13.01 15.55 0.81
CA GLU A 148 -14.30 14.89 0.98
C GLU A 148 -14.53 13.87 -0.15
N LEU A 149 -14.90 12.63 0.23
CA LEU A 149 -15.22 11.55 -0.70
C LEU A 149 -16.73 11.27 -0.79
N GLY A 150 -17.51 11.87 0.06
CA GLY A 150 -18.94 11.67 0.28
C GLY A 150 -19.21 11.53 1.77
N ARG A 151 -19.25 10.31 2.29
CA ARG A 151 -19.34 10.05 3.75
C ARG A 151 -18.00 10.18 4.46
N HIS A 152 -16.92 9.77 3.78
CA HIS A 152 -15.56 9.82 4.32
C HIS A 152 -14.92 11.19 4.09
N THR A 153 -14.24 11.68 5.11
CA THR A 153 -13.44 12.91 5.04
C THR A 153 -12.02 12.60 5.46
N LEU A 154 -11.11 12.71 4.50
CA LEU A 154 -9.68 12.53 4.71
C LEU A 154 -9.03 13.84 5.13
N SER A 155 -8.13 13.80 6.08
CA SER A 155 -7.22 14.89 6.43
C SER A 155 -5.77 14.43 6.28
N PHE A 156 -4.91 15.35 5.83
CA PHE A 156 -3.50 15.07 5.53
C PHE A 156 -2.62 15.74 6.55
N HIS A 157 -1.69 14.99 7.14
CA HIS A 157 -0.78 15.49 8.16
C HIS A 157 0.67 15.22 7.75
N LEU A 158 1.47 16.28 7.69
CA LEU A 158 2.87 16.19 7.29
C LEU A 158 3.73 15.65 8.44
N VAL A 159 4.51 14.62 8.15
CA VAL A 159 5.44 13.99 9.10
C VAL A 159 6.84 13.92 8.46
N PRO A 160 7.44 15.08 8.14
CA PRO A 160 8.68 15.13 7.40
C PRO A 160 9.80 14.39 8.14
N MET A 161 10.62 13.65 7.39
CA MET A 161 11.72 12.81 7.88
C MET A 161 11.26 11.57 8.68
N VAL A 162 10.01 11.16 8.51
CA VAL A 162 9.52 9.89 9.04
C VAL A 162 9.06 8.99 7.86
N HIS A 163 10.01 8.33 7.09
CA HIS A 163 11.47 8.54 7.23
C HIS A 163 12.05 9.44 6.13
N TRP A 164 11.29 9.78 5.08
CA TRP A 164 11.69 10.70 4.00
C TRP A 164 11.11 12.11 4.20
N PRO A 165 11.71 13.12 3.51
CA PRO A 165 11.37 14.52 3.76
C PRO A 165 9.98 14.94 3.28
N GLU A 166 9.32 14.15 2.42
CA GLU A 166 7.97 14.42 1.89
C GLU A 166 6.88 13.63 2.60
N THR A 167 7.23 12.72 3.52
CA THR A 167 6.26 11.81 4.12
C THR A 167 5.10 12.55 4.78
N MET A 168 3.92 12.04 4.57
CA MET A 168 2.67 12.45 5.24
C MET A 168 1.88 11.21 5.65
N VAL A 169 0.92 11.41 6.54
CA VAL A 169 -0.08 10.40 6.91
C VAL A 169 -1.46 10.92 6.57
N THR A 170 -2.38 10.01 6.27
CA THR A 170 -3.76 10.32 5.95
C THR A 170 -4.67 9.80 7.05
N TYR A 171 -5.53 10.67 7.61
CA TYR A 171 -6.50 10.28 8.62
C TYR A 171 -7.92 10.42 8.08
N ASP A 172 -8.69 9.35 8.20
CA ASP A 172 -10.13 9.36 7.92
C ASP A 172 -10.90 9.62 9.21
N SER A 173 -11.48 10.80 9.33
CA SER A 173 -12.24 11.22 10.50
C SER A 173 -13.56 10.49 10.67
N THR A 174 -14.09 9.90 9.60
CA THR A 174 -15.38 9.20 9.60
C THR A 174 -15.28 7.84 10.26
N SER A 175 -14.24 7.08 9.95
CA SER A 175 -14.00 5.74 10.52
C SER A 175 -13.03 5.75 11.71
N GLY A 176 -12.31 6.87 11.93
CA GLY A 176 -11.22 6.93 12.91
C GLY A 176 -9.96 6.18 12.46
N THR A 177 -9.78 5.97 11.15
CA THR A 177 -8.67 5.18 10.60
C THR A 177 -7.48 6.08 10.25
N LEU A 178 -6.29 5.73 10.72
CA LEU A 178 -5.03 6.35 10.33
C LEU A 178 -4.29 5.46 9.32
N PHE A 179 -4.05 5.99 8.13
CA PHE A 179 -3.16 5.39 7.13
C PHE A 179 -1.77 5.97 7.31
N SER A 180 -0.95 5.26 8.07
CA SER A 180 0.33 5.78 8.58
C SER A 180 1.53 5.53 7.65
N GLY A 181 1.34 4.81 6.53
CA GLY A 181 2.46 4.40 5.68
C GLY A 181 3.45 3.54 6.47
N ASP A 182 4.71 3.91 6.44
CA ASP A 182 5.80 3.22 7.16
C ASP A 182 5.84 3.53 8.64
N ALA A 183 5.19 4.61 9.07
CA ALA A 183 5.23 4.98 10.48
C ALA A 183 4.63 3.88 11.35
N PHE A 184 5.34 3.57 12.45
CA PHE A 184 5.03 2.53 13.43
C PHE A 184 5.15 1.09 12.90
N GLY A 185 5.60 0.90 11.64
CA GLY A 185 5.71 -0.39 10.99
C GLY A 185 7.04 -1.11 11.18
N CYS A 186 7.16 -2.25 10.55
CA CYS A 186 8.37 -3.04 10.39
C CYS A 186 8.25 -3.96 9.18
N PHE A 187 9.34 -4.58 8.74
CA PHE A 187 9.28 -5.63 7.73
C PHE A 187 8.51 -6.84 8.25
N GLY A 188 7.67 -7.40 7.39
CA GLY A 188 6.92 -8.62 7.65
C GLY A 188 5.69 -8.73 6.75
N ALA A 189 5.48 -9.89 6.16
CA ALA A 189 4.25 -10.17 5.42
C ALA A 189 3.10 -10.46 6.39
N LEU A 190 1.92 -9.92 6.11
CA LEU A 190 0.73 -10.09 6.96
C LEU A 190 0.29 -11.55 7.01
N ASN A 191 -0.17 -11.99 8.18
CA ASN A 191 -0.64 -13.35 8.45
C ASN A 191 -2.17 -13.44 8.58
N GLY A 192 -2.91 -12.65 7.77
CA GLY A 192 -4.37 -12.68 7.71
C GLY A 192 -5.06 -11.60 8.52
N THR A 193 -4.33 -10.84 9.35
CA THR A 193 -4.83 -9.66 10.06
C THR A 193 -4.09 -8.41 9.57
N VAL A 194 -4.80 -7.29 9.51
CA VAL A 194 -4.26 -5.99 9.05
C VAL A 194 -4.33 -4.95 10.18
N LEU A 195 -5.32 -5.08 11.06
CA LEU A 195 -5.54 -4.12 12.14
C LEU A 195 -4.64 -4.44 13.35
N ASP A 196 -4.10 -3.41 13.97
CA ASP A 196 -3.32 -3.49 15.20
C ASP A 196 -4.09 -4.10 16.37
N THR A 197 -5.41 -3.92 16.37
CA THR A 197 -6.32 -4.51 17.37
C THR A 197 -6.52 -6.01 17.22
N GLU A 198 -6.12 -6.59 16.09
CA GLU A 198 -6.28 -8.02 15.77
C GLU A 198 -4.95 -8.78 15.79
N THR A 199 -3.83 -8.08 15.81
CA THR A 199 -2.49 -8.64 15.67
C THR A 199 -1.76 -8.63 17.02
N ASP A 200 -1.19 -9.77 17.42
CA ASP A 200 -0.18 -9.78 18.49
C ASP A 200 1.10 -9.14 17.96
N ILE A 201 1.43 -7.97 18.49
CA ILE A 201 2.58 -7.17 18.04
C ILE A 201 3.91 -7.55 18.70
N GLU A 202 3.89 -8.31 19.79
CA GLU A 202 5.14 -8.68 20.53
C GLU A 202 6.18 -9.39 19.63
N PRO A 203 5.80 -10.35 18.75
CA PRO A 203 6.74 -11.01 17.85
C PRO A 203 7.44 -10.08 16.87
N TYR A 204 6.86 -8.89 16.59
CA TYR A 204 7.42 -7.92 15.65
C TYR A 204 8.40 -6.93 16.28
N PHE A 205 8.46 -6.79 17.60
CA PHE A 205 9.37 -5.85 18.26
C PHE A 205 10.85 -5.98 17.88
N PRO A 206 11.42 -7.17 17.65
CA PRO A 206 12.81 -7.26 17.17
C PRO A 206 13.00 -6.60 15.80
N GLU A 207 12.04 -6.81 14.86
CA GLU A 207 12.07 -6.20 13.54
C GLU A 207 11.82 -4.69 13.60
N MET A 208 10.86 -4.23 14.41
CA MET A 208 10.62 -2.80 14.66
C MET A 208 11.90 -2.12 15.17
N ARG A 209 12.59 -2.72 16.14
CA ARG A 209 13.85 -2.17 16.66
C ARG A 209 14.92 -2.12 15.57
N ARG A 210 15.02 -3.16 14.73
CA ARG A 210 15.94 -3.19 13.60
C ARG A 210 15.65 -2.06 12.62
N TYR A 211 14.38 -1.84 12.28
CA TYR A 211 13.94 -0.81 11.36
C TYR A 211 14.25 0.61 11.87
N TYR A 212 13.93 0.90 13.14
CA TYR A 212 14.12 2.23 13.74
C TYR A 212 15.53 2.52 14.27
N SER A 213 16.45 1.55 14.24
CA SER A 213 17.82 1.74 14.75
C SER A 213 18.85 2.07 13.66
N ASN A 214 18.43 2.24 12.41
CA ASN A 214 19.31 2.50 11.27
C ASN A 214 19.24 3.92 10.75
#